data_ab3480b47debfda53912e917d1358c5a
#
_entry.id   ab3480b47debfda53912e917d1358c5a
#
_cell.length_a   1.000
_cell.length_b   1.000
_cell.length_c   1.000
_cell.angle_alpha   90.00
_cell.angle_beta   90.00
_cell.angle_gamma   90.00
#
_symmetry.space_group_name_H-M   'P 1'
#
loop_
_entity.id
_entity.type
_entity.pdbx_description
1 polymer ?
#
loop_
_entity_poly.entity_id
_entity_poly.type
_entity_poly.pdbx_seq_one_letter_code
_entity_poly.pdbx_strand_id
1 'polypeptide(L)'
;IFGNNDKEAKEQVKQMISKNVDIQVVDLYNLARMENEIDFIILTSDIIMQDKFISKAGTNLILLWAKDHHIPVLVLSDSRKILNTKILPTSIIDSFVKEAPKSKSDIWKGAPEEVTITNYHLEEVKNEEINFFILEQQAYPPNELSQVVDKILVSKFI
;
A
#
# COMPACT_ATOMS: atom_id res chain seq x y z
N ILE A 1 1.44 -11.12 8.94
CA ILE A 1 0.84 -10.71 7.66
C ILE A 1 -0.63 -10.43 7.90
N PHE A 2 -1.07 -9.23 7.56
CA PHE A 2 -2.48 -8.86 7.65
C PHE A 2 -3.18 -9.18 6.32
N GLY A 3 -4.27 -9.92 6.39
CA GLY A 3 -5.01 -10.32 5.20
C GLY A 3 -6.50 -10.47 5.45
N ASN A 4 -7.31 -9.66 4.79
CA ASN A 4 -8.77 -9.83 4.74
C ASN A 4 -9.12 -10.82 3.62
N ASN A 5 -8.87 -12.11 3.81
CA ASN A 5 -9.17 -13.15 2.82
C ASN A 5 -8.58 -12.87 1.41
N ASP A 6 -7.53 -12.05 1.35
CA ASP A 6 -6.91 -11.58 0.13
C ASP A 6 -6.11 -12.72 -0.53
N LYS A 7 -6.36 -12.95 -1.82
CA LYS A 7 -5.66 -13.96 -2.62
C LYS A 7 -4.15 -13.70 -2.69
N GLU A 8 -3.73 -12.44 -2.77
CA GLU A 8 -2.32 -12.05 -2.81
C GLU A 8 -1.60 -12.36 -1.50
N ALA A 9 -2.23 -12.07 -0.34
CA ALA A 9 -1.65 -12.39 0.96
C ALA A 9 -1.43 -13.90 1.10
N LYS A 10 -2.37 -14.72 0.62
CA LYS A 10 -2.25 -16.18 0.62
C LYS A 10 -1.10 -16.67 -0.26
N GLU A 11 -0.89 -16.08 -1.43
CA GLU A 11 0.23 -16.42 -2.31
C GLU A 11 1.58 -15.99 -1.71
N GLN A 12 1.67 -14.82 -1.07
CA GLN A 12 2.85 -14.39 -0.35
C GLN A 12 3.21 -15.38 0.77
N VAL A 13 2.25 -15.80 1.59
CA VAL A 13 2.44 -16.81 2.64
C VAL A 13 3.04 -18.08 2.08
N LYS A 14 2.49 -18.61 0.98
CA LYS A 14 3.01 -19.83 0.33
C LYS A 14 4.47 -19.70 -0.10
N GLN A 15 4.84 -18.52 -0.65
CA GLN A 15 6.23 -18.26 -1.05
C GLN A 15 7.18 -18.14 0.15
N MET A 16 6.72 -17.59 1.27
CA MET A 16 7.52 -17.41 2.48
C MET A 16 7.74 -18.71 3.26
N ILE A 17 6.79 -19.66 3.23
CA ILE A 17 6.92 -20.95 3.91
C ILE A 17 8.23 -21.67 3.51
N SER A 18 8.62 -21.58 2.24
CA SER A 18 9.85 -22.20 1.74
C SER A 18 11.14 -21.56 2.26
N LYS A 19 11.06 -20.42 2.94
CA LYS A 19 12.20 -19.64 3.45
C LYS A 19 12.50 -19.87 4.94
N ASN A 20 11.84 -20.83 5.57
CA ASN A 20 12.01 -21.14 7.00
C ASN A 20 11.78 -19.93 7.91
N VAL A 21 10.72 -19.19 7.62
CA VAL A 21 10.28 -18.01 8.38
C VAL A 21 9.02 -18.38 9.15
N ASP A 22 8.95 -18.03 10.42
CA ASP A 22 7.71 -18.15 11.19
C ASP A 22 6.67 -17.15 10.68
N ILE A 23 5.49 -17.66 10.33
CA ILE A 23 4.45 -16.84 9.69
C ILE A 23 3.17 -16.93 10.51
N GLN A 24 2.69 -15.77 10.93
CA GLN A 24 1.35 -15.61 11.50
C GLN A 24 0.50 -14.77 10.55
N VAL A 25 -0.71 -15.22 10.26
CA VAL A 25 -1.70 -14.45 9.49
C VAL A 25 -2.76 -13.95 10.46
N VAL A 26 -2.96 -12.64 10.46
CA VAL A 26 -3.85 -11.96 11.41
C VAL A 26 -4.80 -11.07 10.61
N ASP A 27 -6.06 -11.02 11.03
CA ASP A 27 -7.01 -10.05 10.49
C ASP A 27 -6.61 -8.63 10.90
N LEU A 28 -6.74 -7.65 10.00
CA LEU A 28 -6.36 -6.26 10.24
C LEU A 28 -7.06 -5.66 11.48
N TYR A 29 -8.28 -6.07 11.77
CA TYR A 29 -9.02 -5.63 12.97
C TYR A 29 -8.37 -6.06 14.29
N ASN A 30 -7.44 -7.01 14.24
CA ASN A 30 -6.66 -7.42 15.42
C ASN A 30 -5.33 -6.68 15.57
N LEU A 31 -5.03 -5.69 14.72
CA LEU A 31 -3.77 -4.94 14.73
C LEU A 31 -3.43 -4.39 16.13
N ALA A 32 -4.41 -3.81 16.82
CA ALA A 32 -4.23 -3.26 18.16
C ALA A 32 -3.79 -4.28 19.23
N ARG A 33 -4.02 -5.57 19.00
CA ARG A 33 -3.59 -6.64 19.92
C ARG A 33 -2.14 -7.05 19.71
N MET A 34 -1.53 -6.60 18.60
CA MET A 34 -0.17 -6.98 18.18
C MET A 34 0.88 -5.91 18.57
N GLU A 35 0.50 -4.89 19.33
CA GLU A 35 1.32 -3.72 19.66
C GLU A 35 2.75 -4.07 20.10
N ASN A 36 2.90 -5.06 20.98
CA ASN A 36 4.18 -5.45 21.54
C ASN A 36 4.92 -6.52 20.72
N GLU A 37 4.38 -6.91 19.56
CA GLU A 37 4.91 -7.98 18.70
C GLU A 37 5.44 -7.45 17.37
N ILE A 38 5.27 -6.14 17.09
CA ILE A 38 5.60 -5.53 15.81
C ILE A 38 6.78 -4.57 15.97
N ASP A 39 7.91 -4.91 15.36
CA ASP A 39 9.11 -4.05 15.31
C ASP A 39 9.04 -3.04 14.16
N PHE A 40 8.44 -3.43 13.03
CA PHE A 40 8.22 -2.57 11.85
C PHE A 40 7.12 -3.13 10.95
N ILE A 41 6.60 -2.28 10.09
CA ILE A 41 5.56 -2.64 9.11
C ILE A 41 6.12 -2.50 7.71
N ILE A 42 5.88 -3.49 6.86
CA ILE A 42 6.15 -3.42 5.42
C ILE A 42 4.83 -3.35 4.67
N LEU A 43 4.68 -2.29 3.90
CA LEU A 43 3.57 -2.07 2.98
C LEU A 43 4.04 -2.25 1.53
N THR A 44 3.10 -2.38 0.62
CA THR A 44 3.35 -2.34 -0.82
C THR A 44 2.63 -1.16 -1.45
N SER A 45 3.07 -0.73 -2.63
CA SER A 45 2.39 0.29 -3.41
C SER A 45 1.96 -0.25 -4.77
N ASP A 46 0.90 0.31 -5.33
CA ASP A 46 0.47 0.07 -6.71
C ASP A 46 1.06 1.11 -7.66
N ILE A 47 1.12 2.37 -7.22
CA ILE A 47 1.71 3.50 -7.96
C ILE A 47 2.48 4.38 -6.97
N ILE A 48 3.65 4.88 -7.35
CA ILE A 48 4.44 5.85 -6.58
C ILE A 48 4.57 7.14 -7.39
N MET A 49 4.29 8.27 -6.74
CA MET A 49 4.41 9.61 -7.29
C MET A 49 5.34 10.47 -6.44
N GLN A 50 5.55 11.72 -6.82
CA GLN A 50 6.48 12.63 -6.14
C GLN A 50 6.12 12.89 -4.66
N ASP A 51 4.83 13.03 -4.37
CA ASP A 51 4.30 13.44 -3.06
C ASP A 51 3.41 12.41 -2.37
N LYS A 52 2.92 11.45 -3.13
CA LYS A 52 1.99 10.42 -2.66
C LYS A 52 2.20 9.09 -3.37
N PHE A 53 1.66 8.04 -2.81
CA PHE A 53 1.56 6.74 -3.46
C PHE A 53 0.14 6.19 -3.34
N ILE A 54 -0.18 5.24 -4.20
CA ILE A 54 -1.46 4.52 -4.17
C ILE A 54 -1.21 3.15 -3.56
N SER A 55 -2.05 2.80 -2.62
CA SER A 55 -2.01 1.50 -1.95
C SER A 55 -3.43 1.00 -1.67
N LYS A 56 -3.53 -0.19 -1.12
CA LYS A 56 -4.82 -0.79 -0.77
C LYS A 56 -5.52 -0.01 0.34
N ALA A 57 -6.84 0.09 0.24
CA ALA A 57 -7.67 0.70 1.27
C ALA A 57 -7.45 0.05 2.64
N GLY A 58 -7.28 0.88 3.68
CA GLY A 58 -6.88 0.50 5.02
C GLY A 58 -5.42 0.80 5.34
N THR A 59 -4.60 1.20 4.36
CA THR A 59 -3.21 1.61 4.57
C THR A 59 -3.11 2.81 5.50
N ASN A 60 -3.92 3.87 5.29
CA ASN A 60 -3.92 5.04 6.16
C ASN A 60 -4.31 4.70 7.61
N LEU A 61 -5.19 3.71 7.81
CA LEU A 61 -5.53 3.23 9.15
C LEU A 61 -4.32 2.59 9.83
N ILE A 62 -3.57 1.76 9.10
CA ILE A 62 -2.32 1.14 9.59
C ILE A 62 -1.31 2.22 9.94
N LEU A 63 -1.16 3.25 9.11
CA LEU A 63 -0.20 4.34 9.33
C LEU A 63 -0.54 5.18 10.56
N LEU A 64 -1.81 5.50 10.76
CA LEU A 64 -2.28 6.21 11.96
C LEU A 64 -1.94 5.42 13.23
N TRP A 65 -2.21 4.12 13.20
CA TRP A 65 -1.90 3.24 14.32
C TRP A 65 -0.39 3.11 14.55
N ALA A 66 0.39 2.90 13.49
CA ALA A 66 1.85 2.78 13.57
C ALA A 66 2.51 4.05 14.13
N LYS A 67 2.01 5.23 13.73
CA LYS A 67 2.48 6.52 14.20
C LYS A 67 2.23 6.71 15.69
N ASP A 68 1.06 6.34 16.17
CA ASP A 68 0.70 6.42 17.60
C ASP A 68 1.60 5.50 18.46
N HIS A 69 1.97 4.35 17.92
CA HIS A 69 2.81 3.35 18.62
C HIS A 69 4.31 3.47 18.30
N HIS A 70 4.72 4.51 17.55
CA HIS A 70 6.12 4.74 17.14
C HIS A 70 6.75 3.58 16.37
N ILE A 71 5.94 2.82 15.63
CA ILE A 71 6.38 1.68 14.81
C ILE A 71 6.80 2.19 13.42
N PRO A 72 8.05 1.93 12.97
CA PRO A 72 8.50 2.36 11.66
C PRO A 72 7.77 1.61 10.54
N VAL A 73 7.44 2.35 9.46
CA VAL A 73 6.75 1.83 8.29
C VAL A 73 7.62 1.99 7.05
N LEU A 74 7.77 0.89 6.32
CA LEU A 74 8.52 0.78 5.09
C LEU A 74 7.57 0.47 3.92
N VAL A 75 7.82 1.03 2.75
CA VAL A 75 7.13 0.64 1.51
C VAL A 75 8.08 -0.13 0.62
N LEU A 76 7.80 -1.40 0.38
CA LEU A 76 8.54 -2.24 -0.55
C LEU A 76 7.87 -2.18 -1.93
N SER A 77 8.60 -1.72 -2.92
CA SER A 77 8.11 -1.56 -4.28
C SER A 77 9.22 -1.71 -5.31
N ASP A 78 8.94 -1.39 -6.56
CA ASP A 78 9.93 -1.32 -7.63
C ASP A 78 9.74 -0.09 -8.53
N SER A 79 10.78 0.27 -9.27
CA SER A 79 10.81 1.48 -10.10
C SER A 79 9.81 1.47 -11.26
N ARG A 80 9.25 0.33 -11.65
CA ARG A 80 8.22 0.21 -12.70
C ARG A 80 6.88 0.79 -12.26
N LYS A 81 6.68 0.90 -10.94
CA LYS A 81 5.47 1.49 -10.34
C LYS A 81 5.56 3.00 -10.16
N ILE A 82 6.70 3.60 -10.51
CA ILE A 82 6.90 5.04 -10.43
C ILE A 82 6.19 5.71 -11.60
N LEU A 83 5.34 6.68 -11.26
CA LEU A 83 4.61 7.51 -12.18
C LEU A 83 4.92 8.98 -11.97
N ASN A 84 5.44 9.65 -12.99
CA ASN A 84 5.72 11.08 -12.92
C ASN A 84 4.48 11.90 -13.34
N THR A 85 3.93 12.63 -12.39
CA THR A 85 2.74 13.47 -12.59
C THR A 85 3.00 14.69 -13.48
N LYS A 86 4.26 15.02 -13.75
CA LYS A 86 4.62 16.05 -14.74
C LYS A 86 4.36 15.58 -16.18
N ILE A 87 4.30 14.27 -16.40
CA ILE A 87 4.10 13.66 -17.73
C ILE A 87 2.66 13.16 -17.88
N LEU A 88 2.09 12.57 -16.83
CA LEU A 88 0.72 12.07 -16.84
C LEU A 88 -0.18 12.94 -15.97
N PRO A 89 -1.34 13.39 -16.49
CA PRO A 89 -2.28 14.17 -15.72
C PRO A 89 -2.77 13.40 -14.47
N THR A 90 -2.80 14.06 -13.33
CA THR A 90 -3.31 13.48 -12.07
C THR A 90 -4.75 13.00 -12.18
N SER A 91 -5.55 13.61 -13.08
CA SER A 91 -6.93 13.18 -13.35
C SER A 91 -7.05 11.71 -13.79
N ILE A 92 -6.02 11.16 -14.48
CA ILE A 92 -6.00 9.75 -14.86
C ILE A 92 -5.82 8.87 -13.61
N ILE A 93 -4.98 9.30 -12.68
CA ILE A 93 -4.72 8.58 -11.43
C ILE A 93 -5.96 8.65 -10.53
N ASP A 94 -6.56 9.83 -10.43
CA ASP A 94 -7.78 10.04 -9.63
C ASP A 94 -8.94 9.17 -10.15
N SER A 95 -9.09 9.04 -11.47
CA SER A 95 -10.09 8.12 -12.03
C SER A 95 -9.75 6.67 -11.72
N PHE A 96 -8.48 6.26 -11.82
CA PHE A 96 -8.05 4.90 -11.50
C PHE A 96 -8.35 4.53 -10.05
N VAL A 97 -8.08 5.43 -9.09
CA VAL A 97 -8.37 5.21 -7.67
C VAL A 97 -9.87 5.16 -7.41
N LYS A 98 -10.65 6.05 -8.05
CA LYS A 98 -12.11 6.13 -7.87
C LYS A 98 -12.86 5.01 -8.58
N GLU A 99 -12.36 4.56 -9.72
CA GLU A 99 -13.01 3.58 -10.59
C GLU A 99 -12.62 2.12 -10.30
N ALA A 100 -11.82 1.88 -9.26
CA ALA A 100 -11.50 0.53 -8.78
C ALA A 100 -12.34 0.13 -7.55
N PRO A 101 -13.70 0.11 -7.65
CA PRO A 101 -14.52 -0.31 -6.52
C PRO A 101 -14.34 -1.82 -6.30
N LYS A 102 -14.18 -2.22 -5.07
CA LYS A 102 -14.39 -3.61 -4.68
C LYS A 102 -15.86 -3.99 -4.84
N SER A 103 -16.12 -5.28 -5.01
CA SER A 103 -17.48 -5.78 -5.05
C SER A 103 -18.23 -5.42 -3.77
N LYS A 104 -19.45 -4.90 -3.92
CA LYS A 104 -20.35 -4.65 -2.79
C LYS A 104 -20.68 -5.93 -2.04
N SER A 105 -20.71 -7.07 -2.75
CA SER A 105 -20.97 -8.39 -2.16
C SER A 105 -19.88 -8.87 -1.20
N ASP A 106 -18.69 -8.25 -1.21
CA ASP A 106 -17.62 -8.56 -0.24
C ASP A 106 -17.94 -8.01 1.15
N ILE A 107 -18.78 -6.97 1.21
CA ILE A 107 -19.27 -6.41 2.48
C ILE A 107 -20.56 -7.10 2.88
N TRP A 108 -21.54 -7.15 1.98
CA TRP A 108 -22.85 -7.73 2.25
C TRP A 108 -23.47 -8.35 1.01
N LYS A 109 -23.38 -9.68 0.93
CA LYS A 109 -24.00 -10.44 -0.15
C LYS A 109 -25.51 -10.47 0.01
N GLY A 110 -26.23 -10.00 -1.02
CA GLY A 110 -27.69 -9.94 -1.00
C GLY A 110 -28.25 -8.76 -0.19
N ALA A 111 -27.48 -7.66 -0.08
CA ALA A 111 -28.00 -6.42 0.50
C ALA A 111 -29.25 -5.93 -0.25
N PRO A 112 -30.24 -5.36 0.44
CA PRO A 112 -31.40 -4.70 -0.18
C PRO A 112 -30.97 -3.57 -1.13
N GLU A 113 -31.75 -3.31 -2.18
CA GLU A 113 -31.42 -2.27 -3.17
C GLU A 113 -31.36 -0.87 -2.58
N GLU A 114 -32.11 -0.62 -1.53
CA GLU A 114 -32.19 0.66 -0.81
C GLU A 114 -30.92 0.95 0.00
N VAL A 115 -30.05 -0.06 0.21
CA VAL A 115 -28.81 0.09 0.98
C VAL A 115 -27.66 0.54 0.08
N THR A 116 -27.12 1.71 0.36
CA THR A 116 -25.89 2.17 -0.30
C THR A 116 -24.68 1.52 0.36
N ILE A 117 -23.93 0.72 -0.42
CA ILE A 117 -22.68 0.09 0.03
C ILE A 117 -21.53 0.74 -0.71
N THR A 118 -20.57 1.26 0.05
CA THR A 118 -19.32 1.82 -0.47
C THR A 118 -18.17 0.88 -0.11
N ASN A 119 -17.44 0.41 -1.13
CA ASN A 119 -16.30 -0.48 -0.96
C ASN A 119 -15.17 -0.04 -1.90
N TYR A 120 -14.12 0.53 -1.35
CA TYR A 120 -12.96 0.98 -2.11
C TYR A 120 -11.86 -0.07 -2.08
N HIS A 121 -11.13 -0.18 -3.18
CA HIS A 121 -9.98 -1.08 -3.29
C HIS A 121 -8.67 -0.36 -2.98
N LEU A 122 -8.56 0.88 -3.39
CA LEU A 122 -7.34 1.68 -3.33
C LEU A 122 -7.59 2.98 -2.59
N GLU A 123 -6.51 3.54 -2.05
CA GLU A 123 -6.49 4.86 -1.44
C GLU A 123 -5.17 5.58 -1.69
N GLU A 124 -5.20 6.89 -1.60
CA GLU A 124 -4.02 7.74 -1.65
C GLU A 124 -3.37 7.83 -0.27
N VAL A 125 -2.05 7.74 -0.24
CA VAL A 125 -1.22 7.86 0.95
C VAL A 125 -0.12 8.86 0.70
N LYS A 126 0.12 9.80 1.63
CA LYS A 126 1.21 10.76 1.52
C LYS A 126 2.56 10.08 1.76
N ASN A 127 3.56 10.41 0.93
CA ASN A 127 4.90 9.84 1.08
C ASN A 127 5.53 10.18 2.43
N GLU A 128 5.23 11.36 2.99
CA GLU A 128 5.76 11.84 4.28
C GLU A 128 5.34 11.00 5.50
N GLU A 129 4.30 10.17 5.37
CA GLU A 129 3.84 9.28 6.43
C GLU A 129 4.68 7.98 6.54
N ILE A 130 5.63 7.76 5.62
CA ILE A 130 6.47 6.57 5.53
C ILE A 130 7.89 6.89 6.00
N ASN A 131 8.57 5.94 6.63
CA ASN A 131 9.96 6.12 7.03
C ASN A 131 10.92 5.91 5.84
N PHE A 132 10.73 4.86 5.05
CA PHE A 132 11.54 4.58 3.86
C PHE A 132 10.74 3.87 2.77
N PHE A 133 11.08 4.21 1.52
CA PHE A 133 10.72 3.44 0.33
C PHE A 133 11.91 2.56 -0.05
N ILE A 134 11.67 1.27 -0.22
CA ILE A 134 12.66 0.31 -0.70
C ILE A 134 12.32 -0.02 -2.14
N LEU A 135 13.15 0.49 -3.06
CA LEU A 135 13.03 0.24 -4.50
C LEU A 135 14.22 -0.59 -4.94
N GLU A 136 13.96 -1.75 -5.54
CA GLU A 136 14.94 -2.77 -5.85
C GLU A 136 15.78 -3.16 -4.61
N GLN A 137 16.97 -2.61 -4.49
CA GLN A 137 17.90 -2.90 -3.40
C GLN A 137 18.33 -1.65 -2.61
N GLN A 138 17.65 -0.53 -2.83
CA GLN A 138 18.00 0.74 -2.22
C GLN A 138 16.84 1.33 -1.43
N ALA A 139 17.15 1.86 -0.24
CA ALA A 139 16.20 2.56 0.60
C ALA A 139 16.30 4.07 0.36
N TYR A 140 15.15 4.73 0.23
CA TYR A 140 15.01 6.16 0.02
C TYR A 140 14.09 6.75 1.08
N PRO A 141 14.51 7.78 1.81
CA PRO A 141 13.59 8.52 2.66
C PRO A 141 12.61 9.33 1.78
N PRO A 142 11.43 9.69 2.30
CA PRO A 142 10.37 10.37 1.52
C PRO A 142 10.82 11.65 0.84
N ASN A 143 11.69 12.44 1.48
CA ASN A 143 12.22 13.70 0.94
C ASN A 143 13.14 13.51 -0.29
N GLU A 144 13.74 12.34 -0.47
CA GLU A 144 14.57 12.01 -1.62
C GLU A 144 13.77 11.40 -2.78
N LEU A 145 12.60 10.83 -2.48
CA LEU A 145 11.80 10.09 -3.45
C LEU A 145 11.39 10.94 -4.67
N SER A 146 11.09 12.22 -4.47
CA SER A 146 10.75 13.14 -5.57
C SER A 146 11.88 13.22 -6.61
N GLN A 147 13.14 13.28 -6.15
CA GLN A 147 14.31 13.32 -7.04
C GLN A 147 14.53 12.00 -7.76
N VAL A 148 14.23 10.88 -7.10
CA VAL A 148 14.31 9.52 -7.67
C VAL A 148 13.27 9.38 -8.78
N VAL A 149 12.03 9.81 -8.54
CA VAL A 149 10.94 9.81 -9.52
C VAL A 149 11.31 10.62 -10.76
N ASP A 150 11.91 11.80 -10.58
CA ASP A 150 12.34 12.64 -11.70
C ASP A 150 13.50 12.00 -12.50
N LYS A 151 14.46 11.34 -11.85
CA LYS A 151 15.62 10.71 -12.50
C LYS A 151 15.27 9.43 -13.28
N ILE A 152 14.44 8.56 -12.72
CA ILE A 152 14.11 7.26 -13.34
C ILE A 152 13.42 7.43 -14.69
N LEU A 153 12.67 8.49 -14.88
CA LEU A 153 11.96 8.71 -16.14
C LEU A 153 12.84 9.31 -17.24
N VAL A 154 13.83 10.11 -16.88
CA VAL A 154 14.80 10.59 -17.86
C VAL A 154 15.61 9.43 -18.45
N SER A 155 15.94 8.42 -17.66
CA SER A 155 16.73 7.26 -18.11
C SER A 155 15.96 6.24 -18.95
N LYS A 156 14.62 6.25 -18.95
CA LYS A 156 13.79 5.31 -19.72
C LYS A 156 13.40 5.81 -21.13
N PHE A 157 13.64 7.10 -21.43
CA PHE A 157 13.31 7.74 -22.69
C PHE A 157 14.55 8.19 -23.50
N ILE A 158 15.75 7.84 -23.04
CA ILE A 158 17.01 7.95 -23.76
C ILE A 158 17.50 6.52 -24.10
#